data_14fa3629f876b71156fb9058d816fa87
#
_entry.id   14fa3629f876b71156fb9058d816fa87
#
_cell.length_a   1.000
_cell.length_b   1.000
_cell.length_c   1.000
_cell.angle_alpha   90.00
_cell.angle_beta   90.00
_cell.angle_gamma   90.00
#
_symmetry.space_group_name_H-M   'P 1'
#
loop_
_entity.id
_entity.type
_entity.pdbx_description
1 polymer ?
#
loop_
_entity_poly.entity_id
_entity_poly.type
_entity_poly.pdbx_seq_one_letter_code
_entity_poly.pdbx_strand_id
1 'polypeptide(L)'
;PTPEDAPPKLTAARSLYFDEVELDHLYRGQYFGERALLKREPRMAKVKAVGALQCYSLSKDDFDALDIKSSVPWERRWEREDTKDASQLTVVGAMGAGAFGTAWLVEYRRASVESPEKPRAQYALKSLDKAAVQRGRWTAVVMREKEILASLAPHPCVVALHNTYQDEKHLFMLMELVAGGELYQLMLKQGRFNEPKAKFYSACIASALAHLHRQRVVYRDLKPENLLLDSRGYLKLIDMGFAKRLAAGTKTFTMCGTPYYLAPEMIQHFGHDLSLDWWTLG
;
A
#
# COMPACT_ATOMS: atom_id res chain seq x y z
N PRO A 1 7.82 9.36 29.86
CA PRO A 1 7.56 9.63 28.45
C PRO A 1 8.52 10.75 27.99
N THR A 2 9.42 10.43 27.07
CA THR A 2 10.30 11.41 26.44
C THR A 2 9.45 12.28 25.49
N PRO A 3 9.90 13.52 25.11
CA PRO A 3 9.21 14.34 24.14
C PRO A 3 8.97 13.65 22.78
N GLU A 4 9.67 12.55 22.50
CA GLU A 4 9.53 11.71 21.31
C GLU A 4 8.31 10.78 21.35
N ASP A 5 7.74 10.53 22.55
CA ASP A 5 6.58 9.65 22.74
C ASP A 5 5.22 10.37 22.58
N ALA A 6 5.23 11.67 22.33
CA ALA A 6 4.00 12.44 22.16
C ALA A 6 3.36 12.19 20.78
N PRO A 7 2.02 12.11 20.71
CA PRO A 7 1.33 11.91 19.43
C PRO A 7 1.60 13.09 18.47
N PRO A 8 1.72 12.83 17.16
CA PRO A 8 2.01 13.87 16.18
C PRO A 8 0.84 14.86 16.05
N LYS A 9 1.17 16.14 15.90
CA LYS A 9 0.20 17.21 15.62
C LYS A 9 -0.07 17.26 14.11
N LEU A 10 -1.16 16.67 13.66
CA LEU A 10 -1.48 16.52 12.25
C LEU A 10 -2.08 17.80 11.61
N THR A 11 -2.50 18.78 12.39
CA THR A 11 -3.13 20.02 11.90
C THR A 11 -2.24 20.86 10.97
N ALA A 12 -0.91 20.74 11.11
CA ALA A 12 0.07 21.42 10.25
C ALA A 12 0.62 20.54 9.11
N ALA A 13 0.23 19.26 9.04
CA ALA A 13 0.71 18.35 8.01
C ALA A 13 0.05 18.65 6.67
N ARG A 14 0.86 18.75 5.61
CA ARG A 14 0.39 18.98 4.23
C ARG A 14 0.33 17.68 3.48
N SER A 15 -0.73 17.52 2.67
CA SER A 15 -0.82 16.39 1.73
C SER A 15 0.28 16.51 0.68
N LEU A 16 0.98 15.41 0.43
CA LEU A 16 1.95 15.30 -0.64
C LEU A 16 1.21 14.77 -1.88
N TYR A 17 0.78 15.69 -2.75
CA TYR A 17 0.34 15.29 -4.08
C TYR A 17 1.53 14.74 -4.87
N PHE A 18 1.31 13.65 -5.55
CA PHE A 18 2.31 13.06 -6.44
C PHE A 18 2.37 13.91 -7.71
N ASP A 19 3.56 14.38 -8.06
CA ASP A 19 3.83 14.83 -9.44
C ASP A 19 3.61 13.62 -10.36
N GLU A 20 2.91 13.81 -11.47
CA GLU A 20 2.53 12.84 -12.51
C GLU A 20 3.00 11.39 -12.25
N VAL A 21 2.26 10.65 -11.43
CA VAL A 21 2.52 9.22 -11.19
C VAL A 21 1.71 8.44 -12.19
N GLU A 22 2.38 7.54 -12.91
CA GLU A 22 1.71 6.56 -13.74
C GLU A 22 0.85 5.66 -12.87
N LEU A 23 -0.48 5.78 -13.01
CA LEU A 23 -1.44 5.09 -12.16
C LEU A 23 -1.69 3.67 -12.64
N ASP A 24 -1.79 3.46 -13.96
CA ASP A 24 -2.03 2.14 -14.57
C ASP A 24 -1.83 2.19 -16.08
N HIS A 25 -1.70 1.01 -16.70
CA HIS A 25 -1.78 0.79 -18.13
C HIS A 25 -3.16 0.25 -18.50
N LEU A 26 -3.79 0.91 -19.45
CA LEU A 26 -5.05 0.44 -20.02
C LEU A 26 -4.79 -0.33 -21.32
N TYR A 27 -5.43 -1.46 -21.48
CA TYR A 27 -5.29 -2.36 -22.59
C TYR A 27 -6.56 -2.39 -23.45
N ARG A 28 -6.49 -3.08 -24.60
CA ARG A 28 -7.63 -3.25 -25.49
C ARG A 28 -8.85 -3.81 -24.74
N GLY A 29 -9.99 -3.16 -24.93
CA GLY A 29 -11.27 -3.52 -24.29
C GLY A 29 -11.49 -2.89 -22.91
N GLN A 30 -10.55 -2.10 -22.40
CA GLN A 30 -10.73 -1.35 -21.18
C GLN A 30 -11.24 0.07 -21.47
N TYR A 31 -11.86 0.71 -20.48
CA TYR A 31 -12.43 2.04 -20.56
C TYR A 31 -11.91 2.96 -19.46
N PHE A 32 -12.04 4.26 -19.64
CA PHE A 32 -11.64 5.29 -18.68
C PHE A 32 -12.55 6.52 -18.76
N GLY A 33 -12.57 7.32 -17.68
CA GLY A 33 -13.32 8.57 -17.62
C GLY A 33 -14.76 8.43 -17.12
N GLU A 34 -15.17 7.23 -16.73
CA GLU A 34 -16.51 6.88 -16.23
C GLU A 34 -16.93 7.67 -14.98
N ARG A 35 -15.99 8.05 -14.11
CA ARG A 35 -16.28 8.84 -12.90
C ARG A 35 -16.87 10.21 -13.22
N ALA A 36 -16.36 10.87 -14.25
CA ALA A 36 -16.89 12.15 -14.68
C ALA A 36 -18.36 12.04 -15.14
N LEU A 37 -18.75 10.89 -15.71
CA LEU A 37 -20.11 10.60 -16.14
C LEU A 37 -21.02 10.20 -14.96
N LEU A 38 -20.53 9.35 -14.06
CA LEU A 38 -21.29 8.80 -12.93
C LEU A 38 -21.48 9.81 -11.79
N LYS A 39 -20.40 10.51 -11.39
CA LYS A 39 -20.36 11.36 -10.19
C LYS A 39 -20.35 12.86 -10.48
N ARG A 40 -20.32 13.28 -11.76
CA ARG A 40 -20.15 14.68 -12.19
C ARG A 40 -18.90 15.36 -11.61
N GLU A 41 -17.86 14.58 -11.37
CA GLU A 41 -16.57 15.07 -10.86
C GLU A 41 -15.63 15.48 -12.01
N PRO A 42 -14.70 16.43 -11.78
CA PRO A 42 -13.62 16.71 -12.73
C PRO A 42 -12.78 15.47 -13.02
N ARG A 43 -12.15 15.40 -14.18
CA ARG A 43 -11.20 14.34 -14.51
C ARG A 43 -10.02 14.39 -13.55
N MET A 44 -9.76 13.28 -12.85
CA MET A 44 -8.71 13.18 -11.83
C MET A 44 -7.39 12.65 -12.35
N ALA A 45 -7.35 12.13 -13.57
CA ALA A 45 -6.14 11.58 -14.19
C ALA A 45 -6.03 12.02 -15.65
N LYS A 46 -4.78 12.12 -16.11
CA LYS A 46 -4.43 12.36 -17.52
C LYS A 46 -4.17 11.00 -18.18
N VAL A 47 -4.80 10.75 -19.31
CA VAL A 47 -4.55 9.55 -20.11
C VAL A 47 -3.63 9.90 -21.24
N LYS A 48 -2.52 9.14 -21.38
CA LYS A 48 -1.51 9.32 -22.44
C LYS A 48 -1.44 8.05 -23.28
N ALA A 49 -1.61 8.21 -24.60
CA ALA A 49 -1.45 7.10 -25.53
C ALA A 49 0.04 6.72 -25.68
N VAL A 50 0.32 5.42 -25.66
CA VAL A 50 1.64 4.86 -26.00
C VAL A 50 1.52 4.20 -27.37
N GLY A 51 1.96 4.93 -28.42
CA GLY A 51 1.78 4.51 -29.82
C GLY A 51 0.44 4.94 -30.43
N ALA A 52 0.06 4.31 -31.52
CA ALA A 52 -1.22 4.58 -32.19
C ALA A 52 -2.38 3.97 -31.39
N LEU A 53 -3.39 4.79 -31.07
CA LEU A 53 -4.55 4.39 -30.28
C LEU A 53 -5.84 4.72 -31.04
N GLN A 54 -6.74 3.75 -31.13
CA GLN A 54 -8.10 3.96 -31.59
C GLN A 54 -9.05 3.75 -30.42
N CYS A 55 -9.85 4.77 -30.12
CA CYS A 55 -10.83 4.74 -29.02
C CYS A 55 -12.23 5.06 -29.55
N TYR A 56 -13.24 4.47 -28.91
CA TYR A 56 -14.60 4.94 -28.99
C TYR A 56 -14.87 5.92 -27.86
N SER A 57 -15.56 7.00 -28.13
CA SER A 57 -16.03 7.96 -27.12
C SER A 57 -17.54 7.85 -26.97
N LEU A 58 -18.01 7.92 -25.74
CA LEU A 58 -19.41 7.97 -25.39
C LEU A 58 -19.69 9.34 -24.76
N SER A 59 -20.67 10.07 -25.32
CA SER A 59 -21.10 11.34 -24.73
C SER A 59 -21.87 11.07 -23.43
N LYS A 60 -22.01 12.12 -22.61
CA LYS A 60 -22.79 12.00 -21.38
C LYS A 60 -24.27 11.73 -21.67
N ASP A 61 -24.82 12.40 -22.69
CA ASP A 61 -26.22 12.26 -23.05
C ASP A 61 -26.50 10.83 -23.56
N ASP A 62 -25.62 10.28 -24.37
CA ASP A 62 -25.71 8.88 -24.82
C ASP A 62 -25.55 7.90 -23.65
N PHE A 63 -24.64 8.19 -22.70
CA PHE A 63 -24.44 7.38 -21.51
C PHE A 63 -25.70 7.34 -20.62
N ASP A 64 -26.33 8.49 -20.41
CA ASP A 64 -27.56 8.59 -19.62
C ASP A 64 -28.77 7.97 -20.37
N ALA A 65 -28.83 8.07 -21.70
CA ALA A 65 -29.89 7.48 -22.52
C ALA A 65 -29.85 5.95 -22.60
N LEU A 66 -28.66 5.35 -22.54
CA LEU A 66 -28.47 3.90 -22.66
C LEU A 66 -28.65 3.15 -21.32
N ASP A 67 -28.94 3.83 -20.22
CA ASP A 67 -29.06 3.25 -18.87
C ASP A 67 -27.92 2.27 -18.50
N ILE A 68 -26.71 2.58 -18.96
CA ILE A 68 -25.51 1.75 -18.76
C ILE A 68 -25.19 1.57 -17.28
N LYS A 69 -25.67 2.49 -16.42
CA LYS A 69 -25.44 2.45 -14.97
C LYS A 69 -25.92 1.16 -14.30
N SER A 70 -26.99 0.57 -14.81
CA SER A 70 -27.56 -0.67 -14.27
C SER A 70 -26.94 -1.93 -14.84
N SER A 71 -26.28 -1.84 -16.01
CA SER A 71 -25.89 -3.01 -16.83
C SER A 71 -24.40 -3.35 -16.73
N VAL A 72 -23.55 -2.43 -16.29
CA VAL A 72 -22.10 -2.64 -16.17
C VAL A 72 -21.71 -2.74 -14.70
N PRO A 73 -21.06 -3.84 -14.28
CA PRO A 73 -20.44 -3.89 -12.96
C PRO A 73 -19.31 -2.85 -12.95
N TRP A 74 -19.65 -1.64 -12.49
CA TRP A 74 -18.68 -0.58 -12.27
C TRP A 74 -17.76 -1.03 -11.13
N GLU A 75 -16.78 -1.87 -11.46
CA GLU A 75 -15.74 -2.23 -10.52
C GLU A 75 -15.15 -0.93 -9.97
N ARG A 76 -15.21 -0.78 -8.65
CA ARG A 76 -14.63 0.33 -7.90
C ARG A 76 -13.09 0.28 -8.01
N ARG A 77 -12.59 0.43 -9.24
CA ARG A 77 -11.16 0.28 -9.54
C ARG A 77 -10.32 1.34 -8.86
N TRP A 78 -10.91 2.49 -8.52
CA TRP A 78 -10.16 3.68 -8.08
C TRP A 78 -10.99 4.56 -7.14
N GLU A 79 -11.77 4.00 -6.24
CA GLU A 79 -12.16 4.78 -5.08
C GLU A 79 -10.92 5.01 -4.21
N ARG A 80 -10.03 5.92 -4.65
CA ARG A 80 -9.39 6.78 -3.67
C ARG A 80 -10.54 7.62 -3.13
N GLU A 81 -11.12 7.15 -2.02
CA GLU A 81 -11.96 7.99 -1.18
C GLU A 81 -11.27 9.34 -1.07
N ASP A 82 -12.08 10.42 -1.09
CA ASP A 82 -11.64 11.80 -0.96
C ASP A 82 -10.33 11.89 -0.19
N THR A 83 -9.32 12.59 -0.76
CA THR A 83 -8.02 12.77 -0.14
C THR A 83 -8.23 13.15 1.32
N LYS A 84 -8.02 12.20 2.22
CA LYS A 84 -8.28 12.41 3.64
C LYS A 84 -7.39 13.54 4.12
N ASP A 85 -7.99 14.64 4.57
CA ASP A 85 -7.24 15.77 5.10
C ASP A 85 -6.59 15.35 6.43
N ALA A 86 -5.31 15.67 6.60
CA ALA A 86 -4.57 15.40 7.84
C ALA A 86 -5.25 16.05 9.06
N SER A 87 -5.91 17.21 8.91
CA SER A 87 -6.63 17.90 9.97
C SER A 87 -7.85 17.13 10.49
N GLN A 88 -8.37 16.17 9.72
CA GLN A 88 -9.52 15.33 10.08
C GLN A 88 -9.10 14.01 10.76
N LEU A 89 -7.79 13.78 10.90
CA LEU A 89 -7.25 12.63 11.60
C LEU A 89 -7.08 12.95 13.11
N THR A 90 -7.59 12.08 13.94
CA THR A 90 -7.39 12.13 15.40
C THR A 90 -6.54 10.93 15.82
N VAL A 91 -5.42 11.18 16.48
CA VAL A 91 -4.57 10.12 17.03
C VAL A 91 -5.25 9.51 18.25
N VAL A 92 -5.42 8.19 18.23
CA VAL A 92 -6.03 7.40 19.30
C VAL A 92 -4.97 6.82 20.23
N GLY A 93 -3.86 6.29 19.67
CA GLY A 93 -2.79 5.70 20.47
C GLY A 93 -1.64 5.18 19.61
N ALA A 94 -0.53 4.85 20.27
CA ALA A 94 0.60 4.20 19.60
C ALA A 94 0.31 2.71 19.38
N MET A 95 0.66 2.20 18.21
CA MET A 95 0.55 0.78 17.84
C MET A 95 1.90 0.04 17.96
N GLY A 96 3.00 0.75 17.71
CA GLY A 96 4.35 0.21 17.78
C GLY A 96 5.39 1.22 17.33
N ALA A 97 6.63 1.01 17.75
CA ALA A 97 7.77 1.80 17.34
C ALA A 97 8.72 0.97 16.47
N GLY A 98 9.21 1.54 15.38
CA GLY A 98 10.21 0.96 14.48
C GLY A 98 11.49 1.79 14.45
N ALA A 99 12.46 1.34 13.64
CA ALA A 99 13.79 1.96 13.56
C ALA A 99 13.78 3.46 13.16
N PHE A 100 12.74 3.92 12.47
CA PHE A 100 12.69 5.28 11.90
C PHE A 100 11.48 6.08 12.34
N GLY A 101 10.64 5.54 13.22
CA GLY A 101 9.43 6.22 13.66
C GLY A 101 8.42 5.32 14.32
N THR A 102 7.22 5.82 14.49
CA THR A 102 6.15 5.19 15.24
C THR A 102 4.93 4.98 14.37
N ALA A 103 4.26 3.84 14.53
CA ALA A 103 2.94 3.57 13.97
C ALA A 103 1.87 3.98 14.99
N TRP A 104 0.90 4.77 14.55
CA TRP A 104 -0.19 5.29 15.35
C TRP A 104 -1.53 4.78 14.85
N LEU A 105 -2.42 4.42 15.75
CA LEU A 105 -3.83 4.26 15.44
C LEU A 105 -4.46 5.65 15.30
N VAL A 106 -5.12 5.91 14.19
CA VAL A 106 -5.83 7.16 13.95
C VAL A 106 -7.26 6.91 13.52
N GLU A 107 -8.15 7.82 13.91
CA GLU A 107 -9.54 7.87 13.46
C GLU A 107 -9.74 9.01 12.48
N TYR A 108 -10.48 8.75 11.41
CA TYR A 108 -10.84 9.76 10.43
C TYR A 108 -12.25 10.30 10.72
N ARG A 109 -12.37 11.62 10.83
CA ARG A 109 -13.66 12.31 10.98
C ARG A 109 -14.08 12.87 9.63
N ARG A 110 -15.07 12.28 9.03
CA ARG A 110 -15.66 12.82 7.79
C ARG A 110 -16.41 14.12 8.10
N ALA A 111 -16.17 15.17 7.29
CA ALA A 111 -16.76 16.49 7.52
C ALA A 111 -18.27 16.59 7.19
N SER A 112 -18.86 15.60 6.51
CA SER A 112 -20.26 15.59 6.09
C SER A 112 -21.07 14.51 6.80
N VAL A 113 -22.03 14.95 7.61
CA VAL A 113 -23.28 14.27 7.99
C VAL A 113 -23.13 12.77 8.32
N GLU A 114 -22.35 12.42 9.32
CA GLU A 114 -22.47 11.10 9.93
C GLU A 114 -23.16 11.22 11.27
N SER A 115 -24.21 10.41 11.44
CA SER A 115 -24.85 10.22 12.74
C SER A 115 -23.78 9.85 13.78
N PRO A 116 -23.84 10.37 15.03
CA PRO A 116 -22.86 10.08 16.08
C PRO A 116 -22.64 8.60 16.38
N GLU A 117 -23.54 7.74 15.92
CA GLU A 117 -23.61 6.30 16.19
C GLU A 117 -22.79 5.43 15.22
N LYS A 118 -22.30 5.98 14.10
CA LYS A 118 -21.47 5.17 13.17
C LYS A 118 -20.02 5.10 13.63
N PRO A 119 -19.41 3.91 13.65
CA PRO A 119 -18.00 3.76 14.00
C PRO A 119 -17.16 4.58 13.01
N ARG A 120 -16.22 5.37 13.54
CA ARG A 120 -15.27 6.13 12.73
C ARG A 120 -14.33 5.20 11.99
N ALA A 121 -14.00 5.53 10.77
CA ALA A 121 -13.02 4.77 10.01
C ALA A 121 -11.63 4.89 10.68
N GLN A 122 -10.99 3.76 10.93
CA GLN A 122 -9.69 3.69 11.58
C GLN A 122 -8.60 3.34 10.58
N TYR A 123 -7.41 3.90 10.80
CA TYR A 123 -6.24 3.74 9.94
C TYR A 123 -4.99 3.59 10.79
N ALA A 124 -3.94 3.02 10.18
CA ALA A 124 -2.58 3.08 10.71
C ALA A 124 -1.84 4.27 10.10
N LEU A 125 -1.24 5.12 10.93
CA LEU A 125 -0.42 6.25 10.52
C LEU A 125 1.04 5.97 10.86
N LYS A 126 1.86 5.64 9.87
CA LYS A 126 3.32 5.50 10.02
C LYS A 126 3.93 6.90 10.01
N SER A 127 4.52 7.32 11.13
CA SER A 127 5.23 8.59 11.28
C SER A 127 6.73 8.34 11.26
N LEU A 128 7.48 9.05 10.42
CA LEU A 128 8.92 8.93 10.24
C LEU A 128 9.60 10.26 10.55
N ASP A 129 10.57 10.27 11.44
CA ASP A 129 11.38 11.46 11.73
C ASP A 129 12.33 11.79 10.58
N LYS A 130 12.22 12.98 9.99
CA LYS A 130 13.03 13.42 8.85
C LYS A 130 14.53 13.44 9.17
N ALA A 131 14.90 13.87 10.36
CA ALA A 131 16.29 13.95 10.76
C ALA A 131 16.88 12.54 10.96
N ALA A 132 16.12 11.58 11.51
CA ALA A 132 16.56 10.19 11.62
C ALA A 132 16.72 9.55 10.24
N VAL A 133 15.77 9.77 9.33
CA VAL A 133 15.82 9.29 7.94
C VAL A 133 17.05 9.83 7.20
N GLN A 134 17.36 11.13 7.39
CA GLN A 134 18.53 11.76 6.77
C GLN A 134 19.84 11.26 7.36
N ARG A 135 19.95 11.21 8.70
CA ARG A 135 21.16 10.70 9.40
C ARG A 135 21.48 9.28 8.97
N GLY A 136 20.46 8.42 8.87
CA GLY A 136 20.61 7.02 8.45
C GLY A 136 20.80 6.83 6.94
N ARG A 137 20.72 7.89 6.12
CA ARG A 137 20.75 7.84 4.65
C ARG A 137 19.62 7.00 4.04
N TRP A 138 18.47 6.94 4.70
CA TRP A 138 17.32 6.11 4.31
C TRP A 138 16.32 6.83 3.38
N THR A 139 16.60 8.07 2.98
CA THR A 139 15.69 8.86 2.14
C THR A 139 15.25 8.11 0.89
N ALA A 140 16.18 7.48 0.16
CA ALA A 140 15.87 6.73 -1.05
C ALA A 140 15.01 5.49 -0.77
N VAL A 141 15.16 4.87 0.41
CA VAL A 141 14.36 3.70 0.82
C VAL A 141 12.92 4.12 1.14
N VAL A 142 12.75 5.18 1.94
CA VAL A 142 11.43 5.73 2.30
C VAL A 142 10.67 6.21 1.07
N MET A 143 11.35 6.91 0.16
CA MET A 143 10.73 7.37 -1.09
C MET A 143 10.31 6.20 -1.98
N ARG A 144 11.14 5.17 -2.10
CA ARG A 144 10.82 3.96 -2.85
C ARG A 144 9.64 3.19 -2.25
N GLU A 145 9.60 3.01 -0.93
CA GLU A 145 8.48 2.40 -0.22
C GLU A 145 7.18 3.13 -0.56
N LYS A 146 7.18 4.46 -0.43
CA LYS A 146 6.05 5.31 -0.79
C LYS A 146 5.62 5.13 -2.25
N GLU A 147 6.56 5.21 -3.20
CA GLU A 147 6.30 5.10 -4.64
C GLU A 147 5.71 3.74 -5.01
N ILE A 148 6.27 2.66 -4.47
CA ILE A 148 5.77 1.31 -4.69
C ILE A 148 4.35 1.19 -4.16
N LEU A 149 4.12 1.50 -2.87
CA LEU A 149 2.78 1.41 -2.26
C LEU A 149 1.74 2.26 -3.00
N ALA A 150 2.13 3.46 -3.44
CA ALA A 150 1.23 4.35 -4.17
C ALA A 150 0.88 3.86 -5.58
N SER A 151 1.77 3.10 -6.21
CA SER A 151 1.62 2.59 -7.58
C SER A 151 1.01 1.19 -7.63
N LEU A 152 0.97 0.46 -6.52
CA LEU A 152 0.37 -0.88 -6.49
C LEU A 152 -1.15 -0.82 -6.68
N ALA A 153 -1.68 -1.67 -7.55
CA ALA A 153 -3.10 -1.93 -7.60
C ALA A 153 -3.56 -2.57 -6.27
N PRO A 154 -4.80 -2.30 -5.79
CA PRO A 154 -5.29 -2.90 -4.56
C PRO A 154 -5.29 -4.42 -4.61
N HIS A 155 -4.88 -5.05 -3.51
CA HIS A 155 -4.89 -6.51 -3.36
C HIS A 155 -5.24 -6.90 -1.91
N PRO A 156 -6.08 -7.92 -1.68
CA PRO A 156 -6.53 -8.30 -0.33
C PRO A 156 -5.39 -8.70 0.61
N CYS A 157 -4.29 -9.25 0.09
CA CYS A 157 -3.15 -9.69 0.89
C CYS A 157 -1.97 -8.70 0.88
N VAL A 158 -2.17 -7.46 0.45
CA VAL A 158 -1.15 -6.39 0.49
C VAL A 158 -1.78 -5.18 1.15
N VAL A 159 -1.07 -4.54 2.08
CA VAL A 159 -1.54 -3.34 2.76
C VAL A 159 -1.74 -2.19 1.77
N ALA A 160 -2.83 -1.45 1.92
CA ALA A 160 -3.12 -0.29 1.09
C ALA A 160 -2.54 0.99 1.70
N LEU A 161 -1.94 1.84 0.86
CA LEU A 161 -1.59 3.22 1.20
C LEU A 161 -2.76 4.13 0.81
N HIS A 162 -3.32 4.86 1.79
CA HIS A 162 -4.43 5.77 1.56
C HIS A 162 -3.99 7.20 1.23
N ASN A 163 -2.99 7.71 1.96
CA ASN A 163 -2.44 9.05 1.71
C ASN A 163 -1.04 9.20 2.31
N THR A 164 -0.36 10.29 1.97
CA THR A 164 0.91 10.69 2.58
C THR A 164 0.85 12.17 2.94
N TYR A 165 1.49 12.52 4.08
CA TYR A 165 1.56 13.88 4.56
C TYR A 165 2.97 14.19 5.02
N GLN A 166 3.26 15.46 5.26
CA GLN A 166 4.48 15.90 5.95
C GLN A 166 4.22 17.17 6.76
N ASP A 167 4.98 17.31 7.82
CA ASP A 167 5.19 18.57 8.52
C ASP A 167 6.68 18.97 8.46
N GLU A 168 7.11 19.89 9.30
CA GLU A 168 8.51 20.32 9.34
C GLU A 168 9.47 19.20 9.75
N LYS A 169 9.03 18.28 10.63
CA LYS A 169 9.87 17.27 11.28
C LYS A 169 9.62 15.85 10.78
N HIS A 170 8.40 15.56 10.31
CA HIS A 170 7.97 14.20 10.02
C HIS A 170 7.44 14.02 8.61
N LEU A 171 7.58 12.78 8.12
CA LEU A 171 6.84 12.22 7.00
C LEU A 171 5.79 11.27 7.55
N PHE A 172 4.61 11.25 6.94
CA PHE A 172 3.51 10.38 7.36
C PHE A 172 2.97 9.56 6.19
N MET A 173 2.69 8.28 6.45
CA MET A 173 1.99 7.40 5.52
C MET A 173 0.70 6.91 6.21
N LEU A 174 -0.45 7.28 5.66
CA LEU A 174 -1.75 6.80 6.12
C LEU A 174 -2.06 5.49 5.42
N MET A 175 -2.12 4.42 6.18
CA MET A 175 -2.24 3.06 5.67
C MET A 175 -3.52 2.39 6.17
N GLU A 176 -3.93 1.34 5.50
CA GLU A 176 -4.97 0.44 5.98
C GLU A 176 -4.62 -0.08 7.39
N LEU A 177 -5.60 -0.08 8.30
CA LEU A 177 -5.45 -0.69 9.61
C LEU A 177 -5.59 -2.22 9.50
N VAL A 178 -4.56 -2.94 9.92
CA VAL A 178 -4.55 -4.41 9.99
C VAL A 178 -4.46 -4.79 11.47
N ALA A 179 -5.59 -5.19 12.08
CA ALA A 179 -5.74 -5.22 13.53
C ALA A 179 -5.63 -6.62 14.18
N GLY A 180 -5.42 -7.69 13.40
CA GLY A 180 -5.40 -9.08 13.91
C GLY A 180 -4.05 -9.54 14.48
N GLY A 181 -3.04 -8.66 14.51
CA GLY A 181 -1.72 -8.93 15.05
C GLY A 181 -0.76 -9.61 14.05
N GLU A 182 0.47 -9.82 14.49
CA GLU A 182 1.55 -10.39 13.66
C GLU A 182 1.45 -11.91 13.55
N LEU A 183 1.73 -12.45 12.35
CA LEU A 183 1.86 -13.89 12.16
C LEU A 183 2.95 -14.48 13.06
N TYR A 184 4.05 -13.74 13.25
CA TYR A 184 5.13 -14.14 14.14
C TYR A 184 4.64 -14.42 15.57
N GLN A 185 3.84 -13.50 16.14
CA GLN A 185 3.27 -13.67 17.47
C GLN A 185 2.30 -14.86 17.55
N LEU A 186 1.55 -15.11 16.48
CA LEU A 186 0.68 -16.27 16.39
C LEU A 186 1.51 -17.57 16.36
N MET A 187 2.62 -17.59 15.62
CA MET A 187 3.55 -18.74 15.58
C MET A 187 4.17 -19.02 16.96
N LEU A 188 4.61 -17.98 17.68
CA LEU A 188 5.15 -18.13 19.02
C LEU A 188 4.12 -18.73 20.01
N LYS A 189 2.85 -18.33 19.90
CA LYS A 189 1.77 -18.81 20.78
C LYS A 189 1.33 -20.24 20.46
N GLN A 190 1.28 -20.59 19.18
CA GLN A 190 0.72 -21.89 18.74
C GLN A 190 1.76 -22.95 18.41
N GLY A 191 3.04 -22.56 18.26
CA GLY A 191 4.08 -23.45 17.77
C GLY A 191 3.88 -23.79 16.30
N ARG A 192 4.01 -25.07 15.95
CA ARG A 192 3.83 -25.54 14.56
C ARG A 192 2.37 -25.44 14.12
N PHE A 193 2.15 -24.88 12.96
CA PHE A 193 0.82 -24.92 12.33
C PHE A 193 0.55 -26.34 11.78
N ASN A 194 -0.72 -26.73 11.83
CA ASN A 194 -1.17 -27.91 11.10
C ASN A 194 -1.19 -27.61 9.58
N GLU A 195 -1.22 -28.65 8.77
CA GLU A 195 -1.14 -28.53 7.32
C GLU A 195 -2.23 -27.64 6.69
N PRO A 196 -3.52 -27.73 7.06
CA PRO A 196 -4.54 -26.83 6.51
C PRO A 196 -4.24 -25.36 6.78
N LYS A 197 -3.78 -25.01 7.98
CA LYS A 197 -3.45 -23.65 8.36
C LYS A 197 -2.20 -23.16 7.64
N ALA A 198 -1.16 -23.99 7.54
CA ALA A 198 0.05 -23.68 6.79
C ALA A 198 -0.28 -23.44 5.31
N LYS A 199 -1.07 -24.30 4.67
CA LYS A 199 -1.54 -24.11 3.28
C LYS A 199 -2.28 -22.81 3.09
N PHE A 200 -3.19 -22.46 4.01
CA PHE A 200 -3.96 -21.21 3.93
C PHE A 200 -3.06 -19.98 3.96
N TYR A 201 -2.13 -19.90 4.92
CA TYR A 201 -1.23 -18.76 5.01
C TYR A 201 -0.22 -18.72 3.85
N SER A 202 0.32 -19.85 3.43
CA SER A 202 1.19 -19.92 2.26
C SER A 202 0.47 -19.46 0.99
N ALA A 203 -0.81 -19.80 0.82
CA ALA A 203 -1.63 -19.34 -0.30
C ALA A 203 -1.84 -17.81 -0.28
N CYS A 204 -2.09 -17.22 0.90
CA CYS A 204 -2.19 -15.76 1.04
C CYS A 204 -0.88 -15.07 0.63
N ILE A 205 0.27 -15.60 1.11
CA ILE A 205 1.59 -15.05 0.79
C ILE A 205 1.88 -15.20 -0.71
N ALA A 206 1.66 -16.38 -1.27
CA ALA A 206 1.86 -16.64 -2.70
C ALA A 206 1.00 -15.72 -3.57
N SER A 207 -0.24 -15.45 -3.16
CA SER A 207 -1.13 -14.49 -3.84
C SER A 207 -0.58 -13.05 -3.79
N ALA A 208 -0.08 -12.61 -2.64
CA ALA A 208 0.55 -11.30 -2.48
C ALA A 208 1.80 -11.16 -3.36
N LEU A 209 2.72 -12.14 -3.30
CA LEU A 209 3.94 -12.15 -4.11
C LEU A 209 3.62 -12.17 -5.61
N ALA A 210 2.70 -13.02 -6.04
CA ALA A 210 2.27 -13.06 -7.45
C ALA A 210 1.69 -11.72 -7.92
N HIS A 211 0.96 -11.00 -7.04
CA HIS A 211 0.46 -9.67 -7.34
C HIS A 211 1.60 -8.65 -7.51
N LEU A 212 2.58 -8.62 -6.62
CA LEU A 212 3.77 -7.77 -6.74
C LEU A 212 4.58 -8.09 -8.00
N HIS A 213 4.81 -9.37 -8.27
CA HIS A 213 5.60 -9.84 -9.41
C HIS A 213 4.95 -9.49 -10.76
N ARG A 214 3.62 -9.53 -10.87
CA ARG A 214 2.90 -9.04 -12.07
C ARG A 214 3.19 -7.56 -12.34
N GLN A 215 3.43 -6.77 -11.30
CA GLN A 215 3.79 -5.35 -11.39
C GLN A 215 5.30 -5.14 -11.38
N ARG A 216 6.09 -6.21 -11.61
CA ARG A 216 7.55 -6.16 -11.64
C ARG A 216 8.20 -5.68 -10.34
N VAL A 217 7.56 -5.90 -9.21
CA VAL A 217 8.09 -5.57 -7.89
C VAL A 217 8.59 -6.86 -7.22
N VAL A 218 9.88 -6.91 -6.88
CA VAL A 218 10.48 -7.91 -5.98
C VAL A 218 10.39 -7.41 -4.55
N TYR A 219 9.98 -8.24 -3.61
CA TYR A 219 9.71 -7.84 -2.23
C TYR A 219 10.96 -7.84 -1.34
N ARG A 220 11.74 -8.92 -1.30
CA ARG A 220 13.07 -9.07 -0.71
C ARG A 220 13.17 -9.09 0.83
N ASP A 221 12.09 -9.01 1.57
CA ASP A 221 12.11 -9.10 3.04
C ASP A 221 10.90 -9.88 3.58
N LEU A 222 10.56 -11.00 2.93
CA LEU A 222 9.50 -11.86 3.41
C LEU A 222 9.92 -12.53 4.71
N LYS A 223 9.15 -12.30 5.76
CA LYS A 223 9.31 -12.88 7.09
C LYS A 223 8.01 -12.78 7.87
N PRO A 224 7.78 -13.60 8.89
CA PRO A 224 6.53 -13.59 9.66
C PRO A 224 6.20 -12.26 10.35
N GLU A 225 7.22 -11.44 10.66
CA GLU A 225 7.06 -10.12 11.28
C GLU A 225 6.44 -9.10 10.31
N ASN A 226 6.65 -9.27 9.00
CA ASN A 226 6.10 -8.42 7.96
C ASN A 226 4.71 -8.88 7.46
N LEU A 227 4.09 -9.83 8.17
CA LEU A 227 2.80 -10.41 7.86
C LEU A 227 1.84 -10.16 9.02
N LEU A 228 0.82 -9.34 8.79
CA LEU A 228 -0.25 -9.11 9.76
C LEU A 228 -1.51 -9.88 9.36
N LEU A 229 -2.31 -10.20 10.37
CA LEU A 229 -3.63 -10.78 10.21
C LEU A 229 -4.70 -9.67 10.17
N ASP A 230 -5.62 -9.75 9.22
CA ASP A 230 -6.81 -8.91 9.27
C ASP A 230 -7.83 -9.48 10.29
N SER A 231 -8.93 -8.76 10.51
CA SER A 231 -9.98 -9.16 11.45
C SER A 231 -10.70 -10.48 11.08
N ARG A 232 -10.53 -10.95 9.84
CA ARG A 232 -11.08 -12.22 9.32
C ARG A 232 -10.05 -13.35 9.33
N GLY A 233 -8.80 -13.06 9.70
CA GLY A 233 -7.72 -14.03 9.74
C GLY A 233 -6.95 -14.20 8.43
N TYR A 234 -7.15 -13.32 7.43
CA TYR A 234 -6.33 -13.31 6.21
C TYR A 234 -5.02 -12.56 6.45
N LEU A 235 -3.95 -13.02 5.79
CA LEU A 235 -2.65 -12.36 5.89
C LEU A 235 -2.55 -11.15 4.94
N LYS A 236 -1.90 -10.11 5.44
CA LYS A 236 -1.50 -8.92 4.67
C LYS A 236 -0.01 -8.67 4.83
N LEU A 237 0.65 -8.45 3.70
CA LEU A 237 2.03 -8.01 3.60
C LEU A 237 2.10 -6.50 3.84
N ILE A 238 2.94 -6.02 4.78
CA ILE A 238 2.83 -4.65 5.31
C ILE A 238 4.00 -3.71 5.04
N ASP A 239 5.20 -4.21 4.82
CA ASP A 239 6.40 -3.39 4.71
C ASP A 239 7.04 -3.53 3.31
N MET A 240 7.16 -2.41 2.57
CA MET A 240 7.78 -2.35 1.25
C MET A 240 9.17 -1.69 1.27
N GLY A 241 9.78 -1.53 2.45
CA GLY A 241 11.06 -0.82 2.60
C GLY A 241 12.20 -1.40 1.78
N PHE A 242 12.22 -2.72 1.59
CA PHE A 242 13.21 -3.38 0.72
C PHE A 242 12.67 -3.71 -0.67
N ALA A 243 11.40 -3.48 -0.95
CA ALA A 243 10.83 -3.77 -2.26
C ALA A 243 11.49 -2.92 -3.36
N LYS A 244 11.55 -3.48 -4.58
CA LYS A 244 12.16 -2.79 -5.73
C LYS A 244 11.45 -3.16 -7.02
N ARG A 245 11.17 -2.18 -7.85
CA ARG A 245 10.68 -2.40 -9.21
C ARG A 245 11.84 -2.75 -10.14
N LEU A 246 11.70 -3.80 -10.93
CA LEU A 246 12.71 -4.28 -11.88
C LEU A 246 12.18 -4.19 -13.31
N ALA A 247 13.00 -3.73 -14.24
CA ALA A 247 12.70 -3.85 -15.65
C ALA A 247 12.68 -5.33 -16.09
N ALA A 248 12.02 -5.64 -17.19
CA ALA A 248 11.95 -7.01 -17.68
C ALA A 248 13.36 -7.58 -17.96
N GLY A 249 13.64 -8.78 -17.45
CA GLY A 249 14.92 -9.46 -17.63
C GLY A 249 16.11 -8.85 -16.89
N THR A 250 15.89 -7.83 -16.02
CA THR A 250 16.98 -7.23 -15.25
C THR A 250 17.11 -7.87 -13.87
N LYS A 251 18.33 -7.87 -13.33
CA LYS A 251 18.65 -8.27 -11.96
C LYS A 251 19.07 -7.07 -11.12
N THR A 252 18.97 -7.22 -9.80
CA THR A 252 19.53 -6.28 -8.82
C THR A 252 20.56 -6.98 -7.95
N PHE A 253 21.54 -6.21 -7.45
CA PHE A 253 22.69 -6.74 -6.71
C PHE A 253 22.76 -6.23 -5.27
N THR A 254 21.76 -5.41 -4.86
CA THR A 254 21.74 -4.85 -3.50
C THR A 254 21.48 -5.94 -2.47
N MET A 255 22.41 -6.21 -1.59
CA MET A 255 22.21 -7.11 -0.44
C MET A 255 21.29 -6.42 0.57
N CYS A 256 20.15 -7.02 0.86
CA CYS A 256 19.16 -6.51 1.79
C CYS A 256 18.25 -7.65 2.27
N GLY A 257 17.42 -7.37 3.27
CA GLY A 257 16.54 -8.37 3.87
C GLY A 257 17.08 -8.90 5.20
N THR A 258 16.41 -9.89 5.73
CA THR A 258 16.73 -10.48 7.04
C THR A 258 17.65 -11.71 6.85
N PRO A 259 18.79 -11.81 7.54
CA PRO A 259 19.85 -12.80 7.26
C PRO A 259 19.39 -14.25 7.14
N TYR A 260 18.45 -14.69 7.99
CA TYR A 260 17.98 -16.08 8.00
C TYR A 260 17.13 -16.49 6.78
N TYR A 261 16.68 -15.51 5.99
CA TYR A 261 15.81 -15.70 4.84
C TYR A 261 16.49 -15.40 3.50
N LEU A 262 17.81 -15.09 3.53
CA LEU A 262 18.53 -14.71 2.31
C LEU A 262 18.66 -15.88 1.34
N ALA A 263 18.34 -15.64 0.08
CA ALA A 263 18.51 -16.61 -0.98
C ALA A 263 19.99 -16.79 -1.36
N PRO A 264 20.40 -17.98 -1.85
CA PRO A 264 21.80 -18.27 -2.20
C PRO A 264 22.40 -17.29 -3.20
N GLU A 265 21.62 -16.90 -4.23
CA GLU A 265 22.04 -15.96 -5.27
C GLU A 265 22.31 -14.55 -4.73
N MET A 266 21.65 -14.16 -3.62
CA MET A 266 21.90 -12.89 -2.95
C MET A 266 23.20 -12.95 -2.16
N ILE A 267 23.45 -14.04 -1.42
CA ILE A 267 24.68 -14.26 -0.64
C ILE A 267 25.89 -14.36 -1.57
N GLN A 268 25.74 -15.03 -2.71
CA GLN A 268 26.81 -15.24 -3.70
C GLN A 268 27.00 -14.06 -4.66
N HIS A 269 26.22 -12.98 -4.51
CA HIS A 269 26.28 -11.79 -5.36
C HIS A 269 26.05 -12.05 -6.87
N PHE A 270 25.32 -13.11 -7.24
CA PHE A 270 25.00 -13.41 -8.65
C PHE A 270 23.91 -12.53 -9.25
N GLY A 271 23.39 -11.60 -8.44
CA GLY A 271 22.24 -10.79 -8.79
C GLY A 271 20.93 -11.58 -8.72
N HIS A 272 19.87 -10.96 -8.25
CA HIS A 272 18.59 -11.58 -8.00
C HIS A 272 17.45 -10.82 -8.70
N ASP A 273 16.35 -11.49 -8.91
CA ASP A 273 15.13 -10.97 -9.52
C ASP A 273 13.90 -11.39 -8.71
N LEU A 274 12.74 -11.47 -9.34
CA LEU A 274 11.48 -11.84 -8.70
C LEU A 274 11.49 -13.25 -8.10
N SER A 275 12.34 -14.15 -8.59
CA SER A 275 12.41 -15.54 -8.13
C SER A 275 12.90 -15.67 -6.68
N LEU A 276 13.65 -14.67 -6.20
CA LEU A 276 14.15 -14.62 -4.83
C LEU A 276 13.04 -14.74 -3.78
N ASP A 277 11.89 -14.13 -4.02
CA ASP A 277 10.78 -14.14 -3.05
C ASP A 277 10.20 -15.55 -2.85
N TRP A 278 10.29 -16.42 -3.88
CA TRP A 278 9.86 -17.81 -3.78
C TRP A 278 10.80 -18.67 -2.93
N TRP A 279 12.11 -18.41 -2.98
CA TRP A 279 13.06 -19.01 -2.05
C TRP A 279 12.70 -18.68 -0.61
N THR A 280 12.41 -17.42 -0.35
CA THR A 280 12.11 -16.94 1.01
C THR A 280 10.77 -17.49 1.54
N LEU A 281 9.82 -17.83 0.67
CA LEU A 281 8.57 -18.48 1.03
C LEU A 281 8.75 -19.94 1.46
N GLY A 282 9.67 -20.69 0.82
CA GLY A 282 9.95 -22.11 1.11
C GLY A 282 10.83 -22.29 2.31
#